data_33b2e0b9daed42bc40102afdd3769c44
#
_entry.id   33b2e0b9daed42bc40102afdd3769c44
#
_cell.length_a   1.000
_cell.length_b   1.000
_cell.length_c   1.000
_cell.angle_alpha   90.00
_cell.angle_beta   90.00
_cell.angle_gamma   90.00
#
_symmetry.space_group_name_H-M   'P 1'
#
loop_
_entity.id
_entity.type
_entity.pdbx_description
1 polymer ?
#
loop_
_entity_poly.entity_id
_entity_poly.type
_entity_poly.pdbx_seq_one_letter_code
_entity_poly.pdbx_strand_id
1 'polypeptide(L)'
;ALLELAVRAGDEVGCDRVEELTLAAPLTLPERGAVQVQVAVGTPDESGRRSVGIYSRPEDGTDGSWTQHATGALTTADTTATDSGFDATVWPPTGARALEIEGCYERFDELGFAYGPVFQGLRAAWRRDGEIFAEVSLPESAESDAARFGLHPALLDASLHAWLLPGDGEEGGGGLPFSWVGVSLHATGASAVRVRLAPVGKDAMSVAVADTSGRSVASVDSLLVRAVSREQLTASASADLVRDALFGLEWTPVTEPPVREIVQGAVQGAATTGSAVPEAAVPGSAVPGPVVVLGPDPMGLADALTESGTEVGTYTDLMSLAAAPEPSMPDTVLVGIDGTSSTNEVAESAHTLTAEALALIQGWLAEERFTGSRLVFVTRGAVSVDGGAVGDLAAASVWGLVR
;
A
#
# COMPACT_ATOMS: atom_id res chain seq x y z
N ALA A 1 8.76 2.42 -16.15
CA ALA A 1 9.07 3.86 -16.18
C ALA A 1 9.16 4.43 -14.76
N LEU A 2 8.13 4.28 -13.89
CA LEU A 2 8.13 4.86 -12.54
C LEU A 2 9.32 4.37 -11.69
N LEU A 3 9.66 3.06 -11.76
CA LEU A 3 10.83 2.53 -11.07
C LEU A 3 12.16 3.18 -11.54
N GLU A 4 12.34 3.41 -12.84
CA GLU A 4 13.51 4.10 -13.37
C GLU A 4 13.62 5.53 -12.83
N LEU A 5 12.48 6.24 -12.71
CA LEU A 5 12.46 7.57 -12.08
C LEU A 5 12.89 7.54 -10.63
N ALA A 6 12.45 6.53 -9.86
CA ALA A 6 12.85 6.36 -8.47
C ALA A 6 14.35 6.02 -8.33
N VAL A 7 14.89 5.13 -9.18
CA VAL A 7 16.32 4.79 -9.22
C VAL A 7 17.15 6.04 -9.52
N ARG A 8 16.79 6.80 -10.57
CA ARG A 8 17.49 8.04 -10.93
C ARG A 8 17.44 9.09 -9.82
N ALA A 9 16.30 9.23 -9.15
CA ALA A 9 16.22 10.12 -8.00
C ALA A 9 17.10 9.67 -6.83
N GLY A 10 17.25 8.35 -6.64
CA GLY A 10 18.19 7.77 -5.70
C GLY A 10 19.64 8.14 -6.01
N ASP A 11 20.06 7.97 -7.26
CA ASP A 11 21.43 8.31 -7.73
C ASP A 11 21.77 9.78 -7.38
N GLU A 12 20.84 10.72 -7.59
CA GLU A 12 21.04 12.15 -7.31
C GLU A 12 21.23 12.47 -5.82
N VAL A 13 20.74 11.61 -4.92
CA VAL A 13 20.83 11.80 -3.46
C VAL A 13 21.76 10.81 -2.77
N GLY A 14 22.49 10.00 -3.55
CA GLY A 14 23.45 9.01 -3.04
C GLY A 14 22.80 7.77 -2.42
N CYS A 15 21.58 7.42 -2.83
CA CYS A 15 20.89 6.18 -2.48
C CYS A 15 20.91 5.24 -3.68
N ASP A 16 21.54 4.09 -3.56
CA ASP A 16 21.74 3.12 -4.64
C ASP A 16 20.75 1.94 -4.58
N ARG A 17 19.77 2.01 -3.67
CA ARG A 17 18.74 1.00 -3.49
C ARG A 17 17.37 1.65 -3.32
N VAL A 18 16.40 1.16 -4.09
CA VAL A 18 14.98 1.41 -3.82
C VAL A 18 14.52 0.34 -2.82
N GLU A 19 14.36 0.74 -1.55
CA GLU A 19 13.94 -0.17 -0.48
C GLU A 19 12.53 -0.68 -0.72
N GLU A 20 11.62 0.24 -1.05
CA GLU A 20 10.27 -0.07 -1.50
C GLU A 20 9.75 1.00 -2.46
N LEU A 21 8.88 0.60 -3.37
CA LEU A 21 8.11 1.49 -4.25
C LEU A 21 6.74 0.88 -4.52
N THR A 22 5.70 1.51 -3.99
CA THR A 22 4.31 1.10 -4.21
C THR A 22 3.65 2.00 -5.24
N LEU A 23 3.00 1.38 -6.23
CA LEU A 23 2.29 2.06 -7.31
C LEU A 23 0.84 2.33 -6.88
N ALA A 24 0.45 3.60 -6.82
CA ALA A 24 -0.87 4.03 -6.37
C ALA A 24 -1.86 4.19 -7.53
N ALA A 25 -1.40 4.79 -8.64
CA ALA A 25 -2.22 5.05 -9.81
C ALA A 25 -1.40 4.93 -11.11
N PRO A 26 -1.99 4.47 -12.22
CA PRO A 26 -1.32 4.46 -13.51
C PRO A 26 -1.07 5.89 -13.99
N LEU A 27 0.09 6.12 -14.62
CA LEU A 27 0.39 7.37 -15.32
C LEU A 27 -0.10 7.25 -16.76
N THR A 28 -1.26 7.79 -17.05
CA THR A 28 -1.82 7.83 -18.39
C THR A 28 -1.34 9.05 -19.14
N LEU A 29 -0.85 8.86 -20.38
CA LEU A 29 -0.48 9.95 -21.26
C LEU A 29 -1.67 10.30 -22.15
N PRO A 30 -2.05 11.59 -22.26
CA PRO A 30 -3.15 11.99 -23.13
C PRO A 30 -2.75 11.83 -24.60
N GLU A 31 -3.70 11.60 -25.49
CA GLU A 31 -3.46 11.53 -26.92
C GLU A 31 -2.87 12.85 -27.50
N ARG A 32 -3.19 13.96 -26.87
CA ARG A 32 -2.69 15.30 -27.23
C ARG A 32 -2.32 16.06 -25.97
N GLY A 33 -1.27 16.85 -26.04
CA GLY A 33 -0.73 17.60 -24.90
C GLY A 33 0.38 16.84 -24.20
N ALA A 34 0.70 17.25 -22.99
CA ALA A 34 1.74 16.66 -22.16
C ALA A 34 1.30 16.62 -20.69
N VAL A 35 2.02 15.85 -19.91
CA VAL A 35 1.91 15.84 -18.44
C VAL A 35 3.22 16.31 -17.83
N GLN A 36 3.13 17.14 -16.81
CA GLN A 36 4.27 17.47 -15.98
C GLN A 36 4.44 16.34 -14.96
N VAL A 37 5.67 15.84 -14.83
CA VAL A 37 6.02 14.82 -13.84
C VAL A 37 6.96 15.42 -12.80
N GLN A 38 6.69 15.18 -11.54
CA GLN A 38 7.53 15.59 -10.43
C GLN A 38 7.95 14.36 -9.62
N VAL A 39 9.26 14.24 -9.38
CA VAL A 39 9.80 13.30 -8.41
C VAL A 39 10.28 14.09 -7.20
N ALA A 40 9.75 13.78 -6.04
CA ALA A 40 10.10 14.42 -4.79
C ALA A 40 10.84 13.43 -3.88
N VAL A 41 12.00 13.83 -3.37
CA VAL A 41 12.79 13.03 -2.41
C VAL A 41 12.87 13.79 -1.10
N GLY A 42 12.54 13.13 0.00
CA GLY A 42 12.57 13.70 1.34
C GLY A 42 13.99 13.82 1.92
N THR A 43 14.08 14.49 3.06
CA THR A 43 15.30 14.50 3.87
C THR A 43 15.57 13.10 4.44
N PRO A 44 16.84 12.74 4.71
CA PRO A 44 17.15 11.47 5.35
C PRO A 44 16.58 11.44 6.77
N ASP A 45 16.04 10.30 7.16
CA ASP A 45 15.73 9.99 8.55
C ASP A 45 16.99 9.59 9.35
N GLU A 46 16.82 9.18 10.61
CA GLU A 46 17.92 8.76 11.49
C GLU A 46 18.72 7.55 10.96
N SER A 47 18.11 6.73 10.09
CA SER A 47 18.73 5.58 9.45
C SER A 47 19.37 5.91 8.09
N GLY A 48 19.23 7.15 7.61
CA GLY A 48 19.65 7.59 6.28
C GLY A 48 18.65 7.27 5.17
N ARG A 49 17.51 6.68 5.51
CA ARG A 49 16.40 6.37 4.58
C ARG A 49 15.70 7.66 4.15
N ARG A 50 15.34 7.75 2.88
CA ARG A 50 14.64 8.90 2.31
C ARG A 50 13.32 8.46 1.70
N SER A 51 12.25 9.22 1.94
CA SER A 51 11.01 9.03 1.21
C SER A 51 11.15 9.46 -0.25
N VAL A 52 10.43 8.79 -1.16
CA VAL A 52 10.31 9.18 -2.56
C VAL A 52 8.83 9.17 -2.97
N GLY A 53 8.40 10.19 -3.72
CA GLY A 53 7.06 10.28 -4.29
C GLY A 53 7.13 10.72 -5.75
N ILE A 54 6.28 10.12 -6.59
CA ILE A 54 6.18 10.44 -8.02
C ILE A 54 4.78 10.94 -8.29
N TYR A 55 4.69 12.12 -8.87
CA TYR A 55 3.45 12.85 -9.12
C TYR A 55 3.35 13.30 -10.56
N SER A 56 2.13 13.47 -11.07
CA SER A 56 1.91 14.18 -12.34
C SER A 56 0.73 15.14 -12.27
N ARG A 57 0.69 16.06 -13.20
CA ARG A 57 -0.46 16.89 -13.51
C ARG A 57 -0.51 17.19 -15.02
N PRO A 58 -1.70 17.45 -15.59
CA PRO A 58 -1.80 17.94 -16.97
C PRO A 58 -1.02 19.24 -17.15
N GLU A 59 -0.34 19.43 -18.28
CA GLU A 59 0.41 20.65 -18.56
C GLU A 59 -0.52 21.86 -18.72
N ASP A 60 -1.72 21.66 -19.27
CA ASP A 60 -2.72 22.72 -19.52
C ASP A 60 -3.70 22.88 -18.34
N GLY A 61 -3.50 22.18 -17.23
CA GLY A 61 -4.40 22.17 -16.07
C GLY A 61 -4.36 23.51 -15.33
N THR A 62 -5.48 24.23 -15.34
CA THR A 62 -5.71 25.43 -14.52
C THR A 62 -5.93 25.07 -13.04
N ASP A 63 -6.29 23.82 -12.75
CA ASP A 63 -6.40 23.26 -11.40
C ASP A 63 -5.09 22.60 -11.01
N GLY A 64 -4.37 23.23 -10.06
CA GLY A 64 -3.02 22.84 -9.66
C GLY A 64 -2.88 21.53 -8.88
N SER A 65 -3.85 20.62 -8.92
CA SER A 65 -3.80 19.35 -8.18
C SER A 65 -2.82 18.36 -8.81
N TRP A 66 -1.93 17.78 -7.97
CA TRP A 66 -1.01 16.72 -8.37
C TRP A 66 -1.60 15.36 -8.05
N THR A 67 -1.57 14.45 -9.02
CA THR A 67 -1.93 13.04 -8.83
C THR A 67 -0.69 12.26 -8.43
N GLN A 68 -0.76 11.50 -7.33
CA GLN A 68 0.31 10.63 -6.88
C GLN A 68 0.25 9.28 -7.62
N HIS A 69 1.36 8.89 -8.26
CA HIS A 69 1.48 7.64 -9.00
C HIS A 69 2.27 6.58 -8.27
N ALA A 70 3.24 6.99 -7.47
CA ALA A 70 4.03 6.07 -6.67
C ALA A 70 4.55 6.75 -5.39
N THR A 71 4.73 5.95 -4.36
CA THR A 71 5.38 6.35 -3.11
C THR A 71 6.29 5.23 -2.65
N GLY A 72 7.38 5.59 -1.96
CA GLY A 72 8.34 4.59 -1.50
C GLY A 72 9.46 5.17 -0.67
N ALA A 73 10.52 4.39 -0.54
CA ALA A 73 11.71 4.73 0.20
C ALA A 73 12.99 4.35 -0.54
N LEU A 74 13.98 5.20 -0.40
CA LEU A 74 15.33 5.03 -0.93
C LEU A 74 16.31 4.85 0.23
N THR A 75 17.30 3.99 0.06
CA THR A 75 18.35 3.74 1.05
C THR A 75 19.69 3.48 0.36
N THR A 76 20.76 3.48 1.12
CA THR A 76 22.04 2.97 0.64
C THR A 76 22.05 1.43 0.79
N ALA A 77 22.56 0.71 -0.21
CA ALA A 77 22.68 -0.73 -0.13
C ALA A 77 23.64 -1.11 1.00
N ASP A 78 23.26 -2.06 1.83
CA ASP A 78 24.18 -2.69 2.73
C ASP A 78 25.27 -3.41 1.90
N THR A 79 26.53 -3.21 2.26
CA THR A 79 27.71 -3.80 1.57
C THR A 79 27.70 -5.34 1.59
N THR A 80 26.75 -5.94 2.29
CA THR A 80 26.50 -7.38 2.38
C THR A 80 25.39 -7.86 1.45
N ALA A 81 24.98 -7.04 0.44
CA ALA A 81 23.97 -7.44 -0.53
C ALA A 81 24.35 -8.81 -1.12
N THR A 82 23.56 -9.79 -0.75
CA THR A 82 23.77 -11.20 -1.10
C THR A 82 23.72 -11.30 -2.61
N ASP A 83 24.78 -11.81 -3.23
CA ASP A 83 24.76 -12.26 -4.61
C ASP A 83 23.45 -13.06 -4.81
N SER A 84 22.64 -12.68 -5.77
CA SER A 84 21.31 -13.27 -6.02
C SER A 84 21.35 -14.79 -6.28
N GLY A 85 22.55 -15.38 -6.26
CA GLY A 85 22.79 -16.80 -6.57
C GLY A 85 22.32 -17.18 -7.99
N PHE A 86 22.09 -16.17 -8.84
CA PHE A 86 21.68 -16.37 -10.22
C PHE A 86 22.90 -16.52 -11.12
N ASP A 87 23.28 -17.76 -11.41
CA ASP A 87 24.30 -18.05 -12.41
C ASP A 87 23.66 -18.05 -13.82
N ALA A 88 23.83 -16.94 -14.53
CA ALA A 88 23.38 -16.79 -15.91
C ALA A 88 24.47 -17.14 -16.95
N THR A 89 25.63 -17.70 -16.55
CA THR A 89 26.71 -18.07 -17.46
C THR A 89 26.39 -19.31 -18.27
N VAL A 90 25.64 -20.29 -17.67
CA VAL A 90 25.13 -21.46 -18.37
C VAL A 90 23.66 -21.21 -18.75
N TRP A 91 23.43 -21.07 -20.07
CA TRP A 91 22.11 -20.65 -20.56
C TRP A 91 21.65 -21.44 -21.80
N PRO A 92 20.36 -21.87 -21.87
CA PRO A 92 19.41 -21.86 -20.76
C PRO A 92 19.86 -22.76 -19.63
N PRO A 93 19.31 -22.60 -18.39
CA PRO A 93 19.71 -23.44 -17.26
C PRO A 93 19.47 -24.92 -17.54
N THR A 94 20.43 -25.74 -17.15
CA THR A 94 20.37 -27.19 -17.39
C THR A 94 19.08 -27.80 -16.83
N GLY A 95 18.33 -28.55 -17.64
CA GLY A 95 17.07 -29.17 -17.26
C GLY A 95 15.85 -28.26 -17.37
N ALA A 96 16.01 -27.01 -17.78
CA ALA A 96 14.86 -26.12 -18.02
C ALA A 96 14.13 -26.53 -19.31
N ARG A 97 12.79 -26.53 -19.25
CA ARG A 97 11.90 -26.84 -20.37
C ARG A 97 11.51 -25.54 -21.08
N ALA A 98 11.67 -25.51 -22.40
CA ALA A 98 11.24 -24.37 -23.19
C ALA A 98 9.72 -24.15 -23.09
N LEU A 99 9.32 -22.88 -23.00
CA LEU A 99 7.94 -22.44 -23.08
C LEU A 99 7.65 -21.92 -24.50
N GLU A 100 6.40 -22.12 -24.95
CA GLU A 100 5.93 -21.62 -26.24
C GLU A 100 5.66 -20.12 -26.14
N ILE A 101 6.39 -19.33 -26.91
CA ILE A 101 6.24 -17.86 -26.96
C ILE A 101 5.62 -17.37 -28.26
N GLU A 102 5.45 -18.23 -29.26
CA GLU A 102 4.83 -17.83 -30.54
C GLU A 102 3.40 -17.35 -30.30
N GLY A 103 3.04 -16.18 -30.83
CA GLY A 103 1.72 -15.56 -30.62
C GLY A 103 1.45 -15.10 -29.18
N CYS A 104 2.48 -14.98 -28.33
CA CYS A 104 2.26 -14.55 -26.93
C CYS A 104 1.71 -13.12 -26.84
N TYR A 105 2.16 -12.21 -27.70
CA TYR A 105 1.71 -10.81 -27.67
C TYR A 105 0.27 -10.66 -28.17
N GLU A 106 -0.18 -11.48 -29.11
CA GLU A 106 -1.58 -11.56 -29.51
C GLU A 106 -2.45 -12.05 -28.36
N ARG A 107 -2.02 -13.08 -27.62
CA ARG A 107 -2.71 -13.55 -26.42
C ARG A 107 -2.71 -12.50 -25.30
N PHE A 108 -1.64 -11.73 -25.12
CA PHE A 108 -1.60 -10.66 -24.14
C PHE A 108 -2.58 -9.52 -24.51
N ASP A 109 -2.73 -9.21 -25.80
CA ASP A 109 -3.72 -8.24 -26.28
C ASP A 109 -5.16 -8.72 -25.99
N GLU A 110 -5.45 -9.98 -26.19
CA GLU A 110 -6.74 -10.60 -25.81
C GLU A 110 -7.02 -10.49 -24.30
N LEU A 111 -5.97 -10.52 -23.46
CA LEU A 111 -6.06 -10.30 -22.01
C LEU A 111 -6.16 -8.80 -21.64
N GLY A 112 -6.03 -7.89 -22.60
CA GLY A 112 -6.10 -6.45 -22.40
C GLY A 112 -4.74 -5.74 -22.28
N PHE A 113 -3.63 -6.46 -22.56
CA PHE A 113 -2.29 -5.90 -22.53
C PHE A 113 -1.76 -5.70 -23.97
N ALA A 114 -2.11 -4.57 -24.59
CA ALA A 114 -1.67 -4.21 -25.94
C ALA A 114 -0.27 -3.62 -25.92
N TYR A 115 0.75 -4.46 -26.10
CA TYR A 115 2.15 -4.03 -26.12
C TYR A 115 2.55 -3.47 -27.49
N GLY A 116 3.02 -2.22 -27.53
CA GLY A 116 3.64 -1.64 -28.72
C GLY A 116 4.98 -2.32 -29.06
N PRO A 117 5.48 -2.15 -30.30
CA PRO A 117 6.65 -2.88 -30.81
C PRO A 117 7.91 -2.78 -29.95
N VAL A 118 8.13 -1.64 -29.28
CA VAL A 118 9.29 -1.45 -28.39
C VAL A 118 9.21 -2.31 -27.14
N PHE A 119 8.01 -2.66 -26.70
CA PHE A 119 7.76 -3.48 -25.51
C PHE A 119 7.68 -4.98 -25.81
N GLN A 120 7.65 -5.38 -27.07
CA GLN A 120 7.62 -6.79 -27.48
C GLN A 120 9.04 -7.38 -27.45
N GLY A 121 9.65 -7.39 -26.27
CA GLY A 121 11.06 -7.73 -26.07
C GLY A 121 11.33 -9.20 -25.71
N LEU A 122 10.32 -10.02 -25.37
CA LEU A 122 10.50 -11.43 -25.03
C LEU A 122 10.96 -12.23 -26.26
N ARG A 123 12.10 -12.95 -26.14
CA ARG A 123 12.72 -13.70 -27.26
C ARG A 123 12.67 -15.20 -27.04
N ALA A 124 12.81 -15.64 -25.80
CA ALA A 124 12.70 -17.04 -25.39
C ALA A 124 12.34 -17.14 -23.92
N ALA A 125 11.70 -18.23 -23.52
CA ALA A 125 11.39 -18.50 -22.14
C ALA A 125 11.51 -19.99 -21.82
N TRP A 126 11.86 -20.29 -20.55
CA TRP A 126 11.97 -21.66 -20.05
C TRP A 126 11.43 -21.73 -18.62
N ARG A 127 11.06 -22.94 -18.19
CA ARG A 127 10.60 -23.19 -16.82
C ARG A 127 11.38 -24.37 -16.21
N ARG A 128 11.74 -24.22 -14.94
CA ARG A 128 12.39 -25.28 -14.13
C ARG A 128 12.03 -25.05 -12.68
N ASP A 129 11.54 -26.08 -12.02
CA ASP A 129 11.28 -26.12 -10.57
C ASP A 129 10.42 -24.95 -10.05
N GLY A 130 9.44 -24.52 -10.85
CA GLY A 130 8.57 -23.38 -10.52
C GLY A 130 9.18 -22.00 -10.86
N GLU A 131 10.43 -21.94 -11.26
CA GLU A 131 11.09 -20.72 -11.71
C GLU A 131 10.93 -20.54 -13.22
N ILE A 132 10.91 -19.29 -13.67
CA ILE A 132 10.87 -18.91 -15.09
C ILE A 132 12.17 -18.21 -15.46
N PHE A 133 12.69 -18.57 -16.59
CA PHE A 133 13.90 -17.99 -17.17
C PHE A 133 13.53 -17.41 -18.54
N ALA A 134 14.05 -16.23 -18.87
CA ALA A 134 13.72 -15.56 -20.11
C ALA A 134 14.93 -14.87 -20.75
N GLU A 135 14.97 -14.86 -22.07
CA GLU A 135 15.80 -13.93 -22.84
C GLU A 135 14.94 -12.77 -23.34
N VAL A 136 15.42 -11.58 -23.07
CA VAL A 136 14.73 -10.33 -23.41
C VAL A 136 15.70 -9.39 -24.12
N SER A 137 15.27 -8.76 -25.18
CA SER A 137 16.07 -7.75 -25.87
C SER A 137 15.19 -6.62 -26.39
N LEU A 138 15.75 -5.41 -26.40
CA LEU A 138 15.17 -4.28 -27.11
C LEU A 138 15.14 -4.55 -28.63
N PRO A 139 14.18 -3.99 -29.37
CA PRO A 139 14.27 -3.97 -30.82
C PRO A 139 15.42 -3.05 -31.28
N GLU A 140 15.98 -3.29 -32.45
CA GLU A 140 17.10 -2.54 -33.02
C GLU A 140 16.86 -1.01 -32.98
N SER A 141 15.59 -0.60 -33.21
CA SER A 141 15.19 0.82 -33.18
C SER A 141 15.33 1.50 -31.82
N ALA A 142 15.40 0.73 -30.72
CA ALA A 142 15.50 1.24 -29.34
C ALA A 142 16.84 0.89 -28.67
N GLU A 143 17.71 0.11 -29.30
CA GLU A 143 18.99 -0.29 -28.71
C GLU A 143 19.90 0.90 -28.36
N SER A 144 19.92 1.92 -29.24
CA SER A 144 20.72 3.13 -29.02
C SER A 144 20.26 3.94 -27.80
N ASP A 145 19.01 3.79 -27.40
CA ASP A 145 18.46 4.49 -26.24
C ASP A 145 18.79 3.80 -24.92
N ALA A 146 19.20 2.53 -24.93
CA ALA A 146 19.51 1.76 -23.74
C ALA A 146 20.51 2.47 -22.81
N ALA A 147 21.53 3.09 -23.35
CA ALA A 147 22.57 3.81 -22.61
C ALA A 147 22.07 5.06 -21.85
N ARG A 148 20.86 5.54 -22.17
CA ARG A 148 20.25 6.70 -21.51
C ARG A 148 19.56 6.35 -20.18
N PHE A 149 19.39 5.06 -19.91
CA PHE A 149 18.67 4.53 -18.75
C PHE A 149 19.61 3.68 -17.89
N GLY A 150 19.27 3.57 -16.64
CA GLY A 150 19.84 2.55 -15.77
C GLY A 150 19.44 1.16 -16.28
N LEU A 151 18.14 0.91 -16.33
CA LEU A 151 17.54 -0.22 -17.04
C LEU A 151 16.39 0.30 -17.90
N HIS A 152 16.51 0.15 -19.23
CA HIS A 152 15.51 0.68 -20.15
C HIS A 152 14.08 0.19 -19.77
N PRO A 153 13.07 1.10 -19.63
CA PRO A 153 11.74 0.73 -19.13
C PRO A 153 11.07 -0.39 -19.92
N ALA A 154 11.22 -0.43 -21.24
CA ALA A 154 10.68 -1.49 -22.07
C ALA A 154 11.41 -2.84 -21.86
N LEU A 155 12.71 -2.80 -21.55
CA LEU A 155 13.48 -4.01 -21.26
C LEU A 155 13.06 -4.61 -19.91
N LEU A 156 12.89 -3.76 -18.88
CA LEU A 156 12.38 -4.17 -17.57
C LEU A 156 10.96 -4.74 -17.67
N ASP A 157 10.08 -4.06 -18.40
CA ASP A 157 8.70 -4.52 -18.58
C ASP A 157 8.65 -5.88 -19.29
N ALA A 158 9.36 -6.01 -20.42
CA ALA A 158 9.46 -7.26 -21.15
C ALA A 158 10.08 -8.41 -20.33
N SER A 159 10.91 -8.09 -19.32
CA SER A 159 11.47 -9.06 -18.38
C SER A 159 10.40 -9.76 -17.54
N LEU A 160 9.22 -9.16 -17.38
CA LEU A 160 8.11 -9.72 -16.64
C LEU A 160 7.12 -10.49 -17.51
N HIS A 161 7.18 -10.37 -18.83
CA HIS A 161 6.21 -10.97 -19.76
C HIS A 161 6.18 -12.50 -19.69
N ALA A 162 7.32 -13.13 -19.39
CA ALA A 162 7.36 -14.59 -19.27
C ALA A 162 6.50 -15.12 -18.11
N TRP A 163 6.19 -14.28 -17.11
CA TRP A 163 5.28 -14.61 -16.02
C TRP A 163 3.81 -14.72 -16.47
N LEU A 164 3.45 -14.03 -17.55
CA LEU A 164 2.10 -14.07 -18.14
C LEU A 164 1.87 -15.32 -19.01
N LEU A 165 2.93 -16.08 -19.31
CA LEU A 165 2.79 -17.30 -20.10
C LEU A 165 2.05 -18.39 -19.29
N PRO A 166 1.16 -19.17 -19.93
CA PRO A 166 0.40 -20.21 -19.25
C PRO A 166 1.32 -21.25 -18.60
N GLY A 167 0.96 -21.68 -17.39
CA GLY A 167 1.58 -22.78 -16.68
C GLY A 167 1.02 -24.13 -17.10
N ASP A 168 1.61 -25.23 -16.58
CA ASP A 168 1.05 -26.57 -16.75
C ASP A 168 -0.27 -26.68 -15.96
N GLY A 169 -1.42 -26.41 -16.62
CA GLY A 169 -2.75 -26.54 -16.03
C GLY A 169 -3.29 -25.28 -15.31
N GLU A 170 -2.57 -24.16 -15.37
CA GLU A 170 -3.05 -22.88 -14.86
C GLU A 170 -3.30 -21.92 -16.02
N GLU A 171 -4.40 -21.19 -15.97
CA GLU A 171 -4.60 -20.02 -16.83
C GLU A 171 -3.53 -19.00 -16.45
N GLY A 172 -2.78 -18.48 -17.44
CA GLY A 172 -1.72 -17.50 -17.22
C GLY A 172 -2.24 -16.34 -16.38
N GLY A 173 -1.58 -16.05 -15.26
CA GLY A 173 -2.00 -15.02 -14.31
C GLY A 173 -1.79 -13.62 -14.89
N GLY A 174 -2.87 -12.95 -15.31
CA GLY A 174 -2.83 -11.53 -15.66
C GLY A 174 -2.70 -10.68 -14.41
N GLY A 175 -1.68 -9.79 -14.36
CA GLY A 175 -1.54 -8.84 -13.26
C GLY A 175 -0.55 -7.73 -13.59
N LEU A 176 -0.73 -6.59 -12.92
CA LEU A 176 0.19 -5.47 -13.02
C LEU A 176 1.12 -5.40 -11.81
N PRO A 177 2.39 -4.97 -11.99
CA PRO A 177 3.26 -4.62 -10.89
C PRO A 177 2.58 -3.66 -9.93
N PHE A 178 2.57 -4.00 -8.64
CA PHE A 178 1.94 -3.20 -7.60
C PHE A 178 2.95 -2.65 -6.60
N SER A 179 3.85 -3.49 -6.08
CA SER A 179 4.86 -3.06 -5.12
C SER A 179 6.19 -3.74 -5.40
N TRP A 180 7.23 -2.94 -5.43
CA TRP A 180 8.62 -3.33 -5.62
C TRP A 180 9.36 -3.21 -4.28
N VAL A 181 10.09 -4.22 -3.89
CA VAL A 181 10.88 -4.24 -2.65
C VAL A 181 12.31 -4.65 -2.95
N GLY A 182 13.26 -3.89 -2.44
CA GLY A 182 14.67 -4.22 -2.51
C GLY A 182 15.25 -4.20 -3.91
N VAL A 183 15.00 -3.12 -4.67
CA VAL A 183 15.55 -2.97 -6.02
C VAL A 183 16.95 -2.39 -5.98
N SER A 184 17.88 -3.09 -6.60
CA SER A 184 19.26 -2.63 -6.79
C SER A 184 19.67 -2.74 -8.25
N LEU A 185 20.38 -1.72 -8.74
CA LEU A 185 20.93 -1.67 -10.08
C LEU A 185 22.45 -1.88 -9.98
N HIS A 186 22.98 -2.88 -10.71
CA HIS A 186 24.38 -3.27 -10.65
C HIS A 186 25.16 -2.86 -11.90
N ALA A 187 24.47 -2.68 -13.02
CA ALA A 187 25.04 -2.21 -14.29
C ALA A 187 23.99 -1.46 -15.09
N THR A 188 24.42 -0.55 -15.97
CA THR A 188 23.56 0.32 -16.77
C THR A 188 23.69 0.06 -18.26
N GLY A 189 22.68 0.47 -19.03
CA GLY A 189 22.75 0.52 -20.50
C GLY A 189 22.63 -0.84 -21.20
N ALA A 190 22.12 -1.88 -20.52
CA ALA A 190 21.87 -3.16 -21.16
C ALA A 190 20.74 -3.05 -22.20
N SER A 191 20.95 -3.60 -23.42
CA SER A 191 19.94 -3.73 -24.46
C SER A 191 19.38 -5.15 -24.60
N ALA A 192 20.08 -6.15 -24.03
CA ALA A 192 19.66 -7.53 -23.98
C ALA A 192 20.03 -8.14 -22.63
N VAL A 193 19.12 -8.93 -22.06
CA VAL A 193 19.29 -9.51 -20.71
C VAL A 193 18.76 -10.94 -20.65
N ARG A 194 19.28 -11.67 -19.66
CA ARG A 194 18.79 -12.94 -19.15
C ARG A 194 18.11 -12.70 -17.82
N VAL A 195 16.93 -13.24 -17.67
CA VAL A 195 16.06 -12.96 -16.50
C VAL A 195 15.70 -14.27 -15.80
N ARG A 196 15.72 -14.26 -14.48
CA ARG A 196 15.12 -15.28 -13.63
C ARG A 196 14.00 -14.66 -12.83
N LEU A 197 12.82 -15.28 -12.90
CA LEU A 197 11.65 -14.96 -12.09
C LEU A 197 11.42 -16.15 -11.17
N ALA A 198 11.51 -15.95 -9.87
CA ALA A 198 11.31 -17.01 -8.89
C ALA A 198 10.19 -16.61 -7.91
N PRO A 199 9.21 -17.50 -7.62
CA PRO A 199 8.11 -17.20 -6.72
C PRO A 199 8.63 -16.93 -5.31
N VAL A 200 8.08 -15.87 -4.68
CA VAL A 200 8.32 -15.49 -3.28
C VAL A 200 6.96 -15.46 -2.57
N GLY A 201 6.57 -16.58 -1.97
CA GLY A 201 5.24 -16.71 -1.39
C GLY A 201 4.15 -16.92 -2.47
N LYS A 202 2.93 -16.41 -2.23
CA LYS A 202 1.76 -16.71 -3.05
C LYS A 202 1.60 -15.76 -4.25
N ASP A 203 1.77 -14.46 -4.03
CA ASP A 203 1.42 -13.41 -5.01
C ASP A 203 2.61 -12.50 -5.36
N ALA A 204 3.84 -12.93 -5.04
CA ALA A 204 5.05 -12.17 -5.30
C ALA A 204 6.14 -13.02 -5.96
N MET A 205 7.06 -12.34 -6.63
CA MET A 205 8.23 -12.96 -7.27
C MET A 205 9.49 -12.14 -7.01
N SER A 206 10.63 -12.79 -6.93
CA SER A 206 11.93 -12.13 -7.05
C SER A 206 12.34 -12.06 -8.52
N VAL A 207 13.07 -11.02 -8.88
CA VAL A 207 13.56 -10.80 -10.24
C VAL A 207 15.07 -10.63 -10.20
N ALA A 208 15.79 -11.46 -10.93
CA ALA A 208 17.22 -11.32 -11.14
C ALA A 208 17.49 -11.13 -12.63
N VAL A 209 18.23 -10.08 -12.95
CA VAL A 209 18.54 -9.68 -14.32
C VAL A 209 20.04 -9.69 -14.51
N ALA A 210 20.52 -10.42 -15.52
CA ALA A 210 21.93 -10.46 -15.92
C ALA A 210 22.09 -10.06 -17.40
N ASP A 211 23.29 -9.61 -17.76
CA ASP A 211 23.64 -9.42 -19.18
C ASP A 211 23.87 -10.77 -19.87
N THR A 212 24.09 -10.73 -21.18
CA THR A 212 24.33 -11.94 -21.98
C THR A 212 25.64 -12.68 -21.60
N SER A 213 26.54 -12.05 -20.86
CA SER A 213 27.76 -12.68 -20.30
C SER A 213 27.53 -13.33 -18.92
N GLY A 214 26.36 -13.12 -18.31
CA GLY A 214 26.02 -13.62 -17.00
C GLY A 214 26.32 -12.66 -15.84
N ARG A 215 26.76 -11.42 -16.12
CA ARG A 215 27.00 -10.43 -15.05
C ARG A 215 25.69 -9.82 -14.60
N SER A 216 25.52 -9.63 -13.30
CA SER A 216 24.34 -9.00 -12.72
C SER A 216 24.13 -7.58 -13.27
N VAL A 217 22.89 -7.28 -13.69
CA VAL A 217 22.42 -5.96 -14.14
C VAL A 217 21.49 -5.33 -13.13
N ALA A 218 20.52 -6.09 -12.64
CA ALA A 218 19.59 -5.61 -11.61
C ALA A 218 19.03 -6.76 -10.79
N SER A 219 18.58 -6.46 -9.59
CA SER A 219 17.88 -7.42 -8.73
C SER A 219 16.69 -6.76 -8.03
N VAL A 220 15.64 -7.56 -7.80
CA VAL A 220 14.44 -7.19 -7.04
C VAL A 220 14.18 -8.32 -6.06
N ASP A 221 14.18 -8.01 -4.77
CA ASP A 221 13.95 -9.03 -3.74
C ASP A 221 12.51 -9.56 -3.80
N SER A 222 11.56 -8.66 -3.99
CA SER A 222 10.15 -9.02 -4.11
C SER A 222 9.39 -8.03 -4.99
N LEU A 223 8.69 -8.54 -5.97
CA LEU A 223 7.71 -7.83 -6.78
C LEU A 223 6.34 -8.42 -6.51
N LEU A 224 5.46 -7.65 -5.89
CA LEU A 224 4.06 -8.01 -5.73
C LEU A 224 3.29 -7.64 -7.00
N VAL A 225 2.56 -8.61 -7.54
CA VAL A 225 1.72 -8.44 -8.72
C VAL A 225 0.26 -8.52 -8.29
N ARG A 226 -0.57 -7.58 -8.75
CA ARG A 226 -1.99 -7.55 -8.45
C ARG A 226 -2.78 -7.84 -9.71
N ALA A 227 -3.72 -8.79 -9.62
CA ALA A 227 -4.67 -9.04 -10.70
C ALA A 227 -5.51 -7.77 -10.95
N VAL A 228 -5.59 -7.34 -12.20
CA VAL A 228 -6.38 -6.18 -12.62
C VAL A 228 -7.42 -6.64 -13.60
N SER A 229 -8.70 -6.29 -13.38
CA SER A 229 -9.76 -6.60 -14.33
C SER A 229 -9.69 -5.66 -15.55
N ARG A 230 -10.17 -6.15 -16.70
CA ARG A 230 -10.24 -5.37 -17.95
C ARG A 230 -11.04 -4.07 -17.76
N GLU A 231 -12.07 -4.09 -16.92
CA GLU A 231 -12.91 -2.93 -16.58
C GLU A 231 -12.13 -1.88 -15.79
N GLN A 232 -11.22 -2.31 -14.89
CA GLN A 232 -10.35 -1.40 -14.14
C GLN A 232 -9.30 -0.72 -15.03
N LEU A 233 -8.79 -1.40 -16.06
CA LEU A 233 -7.84 -0.80 -17.02
C LEU A 233 -8.51 0.26 -17.91
N THR A 234 -9.77 0.05 -18.31
CA THR A 234 -10.54 1.01 -19.12
C THR A 234 -11.13 2.15 -18.30
N ALA A 235 -11.47 1.93 -17.02
CA ALA A 235 -11.98 2.95 -16.11
C ALA A 235 -10.91 3.98 -15.72
N SER A 236 -9.62 3.60 -15.77
CA SER A 236 -8.51 4.52 -15.47
C SER A 236 -8.37 5.68 -16.46
N ALA A 237 -9.08 5.65 -17.58
CA ALA A 237 -9.08 6.71 -18.59
C ALA A 237 -10.18 7.79 -18.37
N SER A 238 -11.06 7.60 -17.39
CA SER A 238 -12.20 8.49 -17.13
C SER A 238 -12.26 8.85 -15.64
N ALA A 239 -12.83 10.00 -15.33
CA ALA A 239 -12.98 10.63 -14.01
C ALA A 239 -13.64 9.75 -12.88
N ASP A 240 -13.67 8.43 -13.03
CA ASP A 240 -14.21 7.45 -12.09
C ASP A 240 -13.23 6.98 -11.01
N LEU A 241 -11.98 7.50 -10.98
CA LEU A 241 -10.97 7.14 -9.96
C LEU A 241 -11.46 7.36 -8.52
N VAL A 242 -12.38 8.29 -8.32
CA VAL A 242 -13.00 8.52 -7.01
C VAL A 242 -13.95 7.38 -6.63
N ARG A 243 -14.58 6.73 -7.61
CA ARG A 243 -15.55 5.65 -7.38
C ARG A 243 -14.88 4.31 -7.06
N ASP A 244 -13.74 4.03 -7.71
CA ASP A 244 -12.96 2.81 -7.50
C ASP A 244 -12.10 2.85 -6.22
N ALA A 245 -11.93 4.04 -5.61
CA ALA A 245 -11.29 4.21 -4.31
C ALA A 245 -12.26 4.05 -3.12
N LEU A 246 -13.55 3.86 -3.39
CA LEU A 246 -14.55 3.64 -2.36
C LEU A 246 -14.63 2.14 -2.03
N PHE A 247 -14.05 1.76 -0.89
CA PHE A 247 -14.18 0.41 -0.35
C PHE A 247 -15.47 0.31 0.48
N GLY A 248 -16.31 -0.70 0.18
CA GLY A 248 -17.42 -1.06 1.05
C GLY A 248 -16.89 -1.79 2.28
N LEU A 249 -17.36 -1.41 3.47
CA LEU A 249 -17.17 -2.18 4.70
C LEU A 249 -18.26 -3.26 4.76
N GLU A 250 -17.86 -4.52 4.73
CA GLU A 250 -18.75 -5.65 4.96
C GLU A 250 -18.53 -6.19 6.38
N TRP A 251 -19.59 -6.18 7.19
CA TRP A 251 -19.57 -6.71 8.54
C TRP A 251 -19.96 -8.19 8.52
N THR A 252 -19.04 -9.06 8.88
CA THR A 252 -19.34 -10.47 9.06
C THR A 252 -19.77 -10.73 10.51
N PRO A 253 -20.94 -11.36 10.76
CA PRO A 253 -21.34 -11.72 12.11
C PRO A 253 -20.27 -12.62 12.74
N VAL A 254 -19.74 -12.22 13.89
CA VAL A 254 -18.87 -13.07 14.70
C VAL A 254 -19.80 -13.98 15.51
N THR A 255 -19.80 -15.28 15.20
CA THR A 255 -20.48 -16.27 16.03
C THR A 255 -19.73 -16.35 17.36
N GLU A 256 -20.36 -15.95 18.46
CA GLU A 256 -19.76 -16.05 19.78
C GLU A 256 -19.30 -17.50 20.01
N PRO A 257 -18.04 -17.73 20.39
CA PRO A 257 -17.64 -19.06 20.86
C PRO A 257 -18.47 -19.40 22.13
N PRO A 258 -18.90 -20.65 22.32
CA PRO A 258 -19.69 -21.02 23.47
C PRO A 258 -18.94 -20.62 24.74
N VAL A 259 -19.61 -19.85 25.60
CA VAL A 259 -19.11 -19.44 26.92
C VAL A 259 -18.72 -20.70 27.67
N ARG A 260 -17.41 -20.96 27.79
CA ARG A 260 -16.92 -21.98 28.71
C ARG A 260 -17.15 -21.46 30.13
N GLU A 261 -18.06 -22.06 30.86
CA GLU A 261 -18.18 -21.91 32.30
C GLU A 261 -16.80 -22.12 32.93
N ILE A 262 -16.24 -21.04 33.47
CA ILE A 262 -15.02 -21.12 34.27
C ILE A 262 -15.45 -21.71 35.60
N VAL A 263 -15.29 -23.03 35.76
CA VAL A 263 -15.36 -23.72 37.05
C VAL A 263 -14.21 -23.20 37.88
N GLN A 264 -14.53 -22.54 38.99
CA GLN A 264 -13.59 -22.18 40.04
C GLN A 264 -12.89 -23.45 40.57
N GLY A 265 -11.57 -23.50 40.45
CA GLY A 265 -10.81 -24.60 41.02
C GLY A 265 -9.30 -24.42 40.95
N ALA A 266 -8.75 -24.00 42.10
CA ALA A 266 -7.41 -24.33 42.60
C ALA A 266 -6.17 -23.62 41.98
N VAL A 267 -5.65 -22.71 42.77
CA VAL A 267 -4.26 -22.24 42.91
C VAL A 267 -3.28 -23.42 43.01
N GLN A 268 -2.19 -23.45 42.21
CA GLN A 268 -0.82 -23.66 42.69
C GLN A 268 0.17 -23.69 41.48
N GLY A 269 1.07 -22.74 41.48
CA GLY A 269 2.49 -22.70 41.22
C GLY A 269 3.12 -23.42 40.04
N ALA A 270 3.73 -22.68 39.12
CA ALA A 270 5.14 -22.81 38.76
C ALA A 270 5.50 -21.78 37.65
N ALA A 271 6.55 -21.03 37.88
CA ALA A 271 7.17 -20.10 36.96
C ALA A 271 7.87 -20.84 35.84
N THR A 272 7.69 -20.38 34.58
CA THR A 272 8.68 -20.52 33.52
C THR A 272 8.53 -19.39 32.49
N THR A 273 9.64 -18.76 32.22
CA THR A 273 9.92 -17.70 31.28
C THR A 273 9.55 -18.09 29.85
N GLY A 274 8.78 -17.24 29.16
CA GLY A 274 8.52 -17.37 27.73
C GLY A 274 7.88 -16.10 27.18
N SER A 275 8.58 -15.46 26.25
CA SER A 275 8.21 -14.24 25.53
C SER A 275 6.75 -14.22 25.08
N ALA A 276 5.97 -13.29 25.60
CA ALA A 276 4.57 -13.10 25.21
C ALA A 276 4.48 -12.08 24.07
N VAL A 277 3.94 -12.53 22.96
CA VAL A 277 3.38 -11.69 21.88
C VAL A 277 2.13 -11.01 22.47
N PRO A 278 1.87 -9.71 22.28
CA PRO A 278 0.68 -9.08 22.82
C PRO A 278 -0.58 -9.63 22.14
N GLU A 279 -1.40 -10.27 22.94
CA GLU A 279 -2.71 -10.80 22.57
C GLU A 279 -3.66 -9.63 22.27
N ALA A 280 -4.22 -9.60 21.08
CA ALA A 280 -5.21 -8.61 20.68
C ALA A 280 -6.42 -8.68 21.61
N ALA A 281 -6.76 -7.56 22.23
CA ALA A 281 -7.87 -7.44 23.16
C ALA A 281 -9.20 -7.83 22.49
N VAL A 282 -9.89 -8.81 23.10
CA VAL A 282 -11.23 -9.26 22.70
C VAL A 282 -12.24 -8.14 23.01
N PRO A 283 -13.11 -7.70 22.07
CA PRO A 283 -14.16 -6.75 22.37
C PRO A 283 -15.24 -7.41 23.24
N GLY A 284 -15.48 -6.89 24.44
CA GLY A 284 -16.55 -7.38 25.33
C GLY A 284 -16.28 -7.19 26.81
N SER A 285 -15.14 -6.64 27.19
CA SER A 285 -14.87 -6.30 28.60
C SER A 285 -15.43 -4.91 28.91
N ALA A 286 -16.16 -4.76 30.01
CA ALA A 286 -16.57 -3.47 30.53
C ALA A 286 -15.39 -2.49 30.52
N VAL A 287 -15.63 -1.26 30.11
CA VAL A 287 -14.58 -0.22 30.02
C VAL A 287 -13.99 -0.03 31.41
N PRO A 288 -12.75 -0.48 31.69
CA PRO A 288 -12.18 -0.35 33.01
C PRO A 288 -11.65 1.08 33.19
N GLY A 289 -12.02 1.75 34.27
CA GLY A 289 -11.52 3.06 34.69
C GLY A 289 -12.44 4.23 34.43
N PRO A 290 -12.07 5.45 34.86
CA PRO A 290 -12.87 6.66 34.69
C PRO A 290 -13.03 7.03 33.23
N VAL A 291 -14.29 7.26 32.81
CA VAL A 291 -14.67 7.62 31.44
C VAL A 291 -15.04 9.10 31.39
N VAL A 292 -14.65 9.77 30.33
CA VAL A 292 -14.96 11.18 30.08
C VAL A 292 -15.62 11.33 28.71
N VAL A 293 -16.64 12.17 28.63
CA VAL A 293 -17.19 12.69 27.37
C VAL A 293 -16.64 14.08 27.13
N LEU A 294 -16.03 14.29 25.95
CA LEU A 294 -15.35 15.51 25.57
C LEU A 294 -16.12 16.23 24.47
N GLY A 295 -16.33 17.51 24.63
CA GLY A 295 -17.03 18.37 23.68
C GLY A 295 -18.56 18.25 23.73
N PRO A 296 -19.24 18.63 22.64
CA PRO A 296 -20.67 18.44 22.50
C PRO A 296 -21.04 16.97 22.56
N ASP A 297 -22.14 16.66 23.23
CA ASP A 297 -22.69 15.30 23.32
C ASP A 297 -24.04 15.17 22.59
N PRO A 298 -24.06 15.21 21.26
CA PRO A 298 -25.29 15.17 20.48
C PRO A 298 -26.01 13.82 20.54
N MET A 299 -25.32 12.80 21.06
CA MET A 299 -25.86 11.43 21.16
C MET A 299 -26.32 11.05 22.57
N GLY A 300 -26.07 11.90 23.57
CA GLY A 300 -26.42 11.62 24.97
C GLY A 300 -25.57 10.52 25.58
N LEU A 301 -24.29 10.44 25.21
CA LEU A 301 -23.37 9.39 25.72
C LEU A 301 -23.18 9.45 27.23
N ALA A 302 -23.08 10.68 27.79
CA ALA A 302 -22.88 10.88 29.22
C ALA A 302 -24.06 10.37 30.02
N ASP A 303 -25.31 10.66 29.59
CA ASP A 303 -26.52 10.20 30.23
C ASP A 303 -26.66 8.68 30.13
N ALA A 304 -26.47 8.10 28.93
CA ALA A 304 -26.55 6.67 28.68
C ALA A 304 -25.56 5.85 29.51
N LEU A 305 -24.33 6.33 29.66
CA LEU A 305 -23.31 5.69 30.49
C LEU A 305 -23.61 5.82 31.96
N THR A 306 -24.11 6.97 32.41
CA THR A 306 -24.52 7.19 33.80
C THR A 306 -25.69 6.27 34.19
N GLU A 307 -26.67 6.11 33.30
CA GLU A 307 -27.79 5.17 33.50
C GLU A 307 -27.31 3.71 33.56
N SER A 308 -26.21 3.36 32.91
CA SER A 308 -25.58 2.04 32.98
C SER A 308 -24.76 1.82 34.27
N GLY A 309 -24.64 2.84 35.14
CA GLY A 309 -23.88 2.79 36.37
C GLY A 309 -22.40 3.12 36.22
N THR A 310 -21.98 3.70 35.10
CA THR A 310 -20.61 4.14 34.88
C THR A 310 -20.45 5.58 35.38
N GLU A 311 -19.39 5.87 36.14
CA GLU A 311 -19.06 7.24 36.53
C GLU A 311 -18.45 7.98 35.33
N VAL A 312 -19.08 9.08 34.88
CA VAL A 312 -18.74 9.80 33.71
C VAL A 312 -18.43 11.27 34.01
N GLY A 313 -17.25 11.74 33.66
CA GLY A 313 -16.91 13.15 33.65
C GLY A 313 -17.27 13.80 32.31
N THR A 314 -17.54 15.11 32.30
CA THR A 314 -17.78 15.88 31.07
C THR A 314 -16.86 17.09 31.02
N TYR A 315 -16.25 17.34 29.85
CA TYR A 315 -15.38 18.52 29.60
C TYR A 315 -15.75 19.14 28.26
N THR A 316 -15.65 20.45 28.19
CA THR A 316 -16.03 21.21 26.98
C THR A 316 -15.02 21.11 25.85
N ASP A 317 -13.74 20.97 26.18
CA ASP A 317 -12.62 20.93 25.24
C ASP A 317 -11.37 20.27 25.85
N LEU A 318 -10.35 20.02 25.01
CA LEU A 318 -9.07 19.43 25.43
C LEU A 318 -8.34 20.26 26.49
N MET A 319 -8.44 21.58 26.42
CA MET A 319 -7.75 22.46 27.38
C MET A 319 -8.36 22.32 28.78
N SER A 320 -9.68 22.23 28.88
CA SER A 320 -10.37 22.02 30.14
C SER A 320 -10.07 20.65 30.74
N LEU A 321 -9.94 19.62 29.90
CA LEU A 321 -9.53 18.28 30.32
C LEU A 321 -8.05 18.25 30.76
N ALA A 322 -7.15 18.89 30.01
CA ALA A 322 -5.74 18.99 30.35
C ALA A 322 -5.48 19.79 31.63
N ALA A 323 -6.37 20.72 31.99
CA ALA A 323 -6.30 21.49 33.22
C ALA A 323 -6.88 20.77 34.45
N ALA A 324 -7.45 19.55 34.29
CA ALA A 324 -8.01 18.79 35.39
C ALA A 324 -6.92 18.43 36.44
N PRO A 325 -7.25 18.47 37.76
CA PRO A 325 -6.27 18.17 38.81
C PRO A 325 -5.88 16.69 38.82
N GLU A 326 -4.60 16.41 39.12
CA GLU A 326 -4.15 15.04 39.35
C GLU A 326 -4.74 14.43 40.63
N PRO A 327 -5.09 13.13 40.67
CA PRO A 327 -4.69 12.02 39.81
C PRO A 327 -5.78 11.53 38.83
N SER A 328 -6.58 12.38 38.23
CA SER A 328 -7.80 11.96 37.53
C SER A 328 -7.75 12.08 35.99
N MET A 329 -6.62 11.70 35.36
CA MET A 329 -6.67 11.48 33.92
C MET A 329 -7.54 10.27 33.63
N PRO A 330 -8.53 10.39 32.73
CA PRO A 330 -9.42 9.29 32.41
C PRO A 330 -8.70 8.22 31.58
N ASP A 331 -9.05 6.97 31.77
CA ASP A 331 -8.54 5.88 30.93
C ASP A 331 -9.12 5.96 29.53
N THR A 332 -10.35 6.49 29.38
CA THR A 332 -11.04 6.61 28.09
C THR A 332 -11.75 7.96 27.97
N VAL A 333 -11.52 8.62 26.83
CA VAL A 333 -12.18 9.85 26.45
C VAL A 333 -13.02 9.60 25.21
N LEU A 334 -14.32 9.86 25.31
CA LEU A 334 -15.30 9.67 24.23
C LEU A 334 -15.61 11.00 23.57
N VAL A 335 -15.68 11.02 22.25
CA VAL A 335 -16.08 12.18 21.44
C VAL A 335 -17.23 11.77 20.54
N GLY A 336 -18.38 12.39 20.72
CA GLY A 336 -19.56 12.15 19.89
C GLY A 336 -19.46 12.92 18.58
N ILE A 337 -19.64 12.24 17.45
CA ILE A 337 -19.66 12.83 16.10
C ILE A 337 -21.03 12.62 15.47
N ASP A 338 -21.75 13.70 15.16
CA ASP A 338 -23.04 13.68 14.51
C ASP A 338 -23.11 14.70 13.38
N GLY A 339 -23.18 14.22 12.14
CA GLY A 339 -23.32 15.03 10.92
C GLY A 339 -24.76 15.36 10.55
N THR A 340 -25.75 14.76 11.21
CA THR A 340 -27.17 14.94 10.90
C THR A 340 -27.74 16.26 11.46
N SER A 341 -27.05 16.83 12.43
CA SER A 341 -27.47 18.09 13.08
C SER A 341 -27.16 19.34 12.24
N SER A 342 -26.40 19.19 11.17
CA SER A 342 -26.02 20.30 10.27
C SER A 342 -27.10 20.54 9.21
N THR A 343 -27.44 21.82 9.01
CA THR A 343 -28.33 22.26 7.91
C THR A 343 -27.54 22.49 6.61
N ASN A 344 -26.24 22.31 6.63
CA ASN A 344 -25.34 22.50 5.51
C ASN A 344 -25.42 21.33 4.52
N GLU A 345 -24.84 21.51 3.32
CA GLU A 345 -24.67 20.41 2.38
C GLU A 345 -23.76 19.34 2.99
N VAL A 346 -24.01 18.06 2.68
CA VAL A 346 -23.26 16.92 3.25
C VAL A 346 -21.75 17.06 3.09
N ALA A 347 -21.28 17.57 1.95
CA ALA A 347 -19.86 17.79 1.68
C ALA A 347 -19.24 18.83 2.62
N GLU A 348 -19.94 19.94 2.88
CA GLU A 348 -19.48 20.98 3.80
C GLU A 348 -19.44 20.47 5.25
N SER A 349 -20.47 19.72 5.65
CA SER A 349 -20.51 19.06 6.96
C SER A 349 -19.38 18.04 7.12
N ALA A 350 -19.09 17.25 6.09
CA ALA A 350 -17.99 16.28 6.10
C ALA A 350 -16.62 16.97 6.25
N HIS A 351 -16.38 18.08 5.53
CA HIS A 351 -15.16 18.86 5.66
C HIS A 351 -15.01 19.45 7.06
N THR A 352 -16.07 20.00 7.62
CA THR A 352 -16.05 20.59 8.96
C THR A 352 -15.75 19.55 10.02
N LEU A 353 -16.49 18.43 10.04
CA LEU A 353 -16.28 17.37 11.03
C LEU A 353 -14.89 16.72 10.91
N THR A 354 -14.40 16.53 9.68
CA THR A 354 -13.06 15.97 9.47
C THR A 354 -11.96 16.94 9.95
N ALA A 355 -12.12 18.23 9.70
CA ALA A 355 -11.17 19.26 10.18
C ALA A 355 -11.18 19.35 11.71
N GLU A 356 -12.35 19.32 12.35
CA GLU A 356 -12.49 19.32 13.81
C GLU A 356 -11.87 18.07 14.44
N ALA A 357 -12.15 16.89 13.88
CA ALA A 357 -11.55 15.62 14.33
C ALA A 357 -10.02 15.63 14.19
N LEU A 358 -9.49 16.15 13.07
CA LEU A 358 -8.05 16.28 12.84
C LEU A 358 -7.42 17.22 13.87
N ALA A 359 -8.00 18.39 14.11
CA ALA A 359 -7.50 19.35 15.10
C ALA A 359 -7.50 18.76 16.52
N LEU A 360 -8.55 17.98 16.85
CA LEU A 360 -8.63 17.28 18.13
C LEU A 360 -7.54 16.22 18.27
N ILE A 361 -7.31 15.41 17.25
CA ILE A 361 -6.25 14.38 17.23
C ILE A 361 -4.87 15.03 17.38
N GLN A 362 -4.60 16.11 16.63
CA GLN A 362 -3.33 16.84 16.72
C GLN A 362 -3.10 17.42 18.12
N GLY A 363 -4.14 18.03 18.72
CA GLY A 363 -4.07 18.53 20.10
C GLY A 363 -3.88 17.42 21.13
N TRP A 364 -4.54 16.26 20.93
CA TRP A 364 -4.39 15.08 21.79
C TRP A 364 -2.97 14.52 21.76
N LEU A 365 -2.38 14.37 20.58
CA LEU A 365 -1.02 13.84 20.41
C LEU A 365 0.06 14.79 20.90
N ALA A 366 -0.22 16.10 20.94
CA ALA A 366 0.72 17.10 21.42
C ALA A 366 0.76 17.22 22.96
N GLU A 367 -0.21 16.63 23.70
CA GLU A 367 -0.32 16.74 25.15
C GLU A 367 0.17 15.46 25.82
N GLU A 368 1.34 15.52 26.46
CA GLU A 368 1.98 14.39 27.14
C GLU A 368 1.12 13.76 28.22
N ARG A 369 0.21 14.51 28.86
CA ARG A 369 -0.68 14.03 29.92
C ARG A 369 -1.66 12.96 29.45
N PHE A 370 -1.94 12.88 28.14
CA PHE A 370 -2.86 11.92 27.55
C PHE A 370 -2.21 10.60 27.11
N THR A 371 -0.89 10.43 27.29
CA THR A 371 -0.15 9.24 26.84
C THR A 371 -0.71 7.92 27.38
N GLY A 372 -1.29 7.93 28.57
CA GLY A 372 -1.91 6.74 29.19
C GLY A 372 -3.40 6.60 28.90
N SER A 373 -4.03 7.54 28.19
CA SER A 373 -5.46 7.59 27.96
C SER A 373 -5.79 7.18 26.51
N ARG A 374 -7.03 6.71 26.29
CA ARG A 374 -7.54 6.32 24.98
C ARG A 374 -8.57 7.34 24.49
N LEU A 375 -8.35 7.89 23.29
CA LEU A 375 -9.33 8.72 22.58
C LEU A 375 -10.21 7.84 21.69
N VAL A 376 -11.54 7.94 21.83
CA VAL A 376 -12.52 7.14 21.10
C VAL A 376 -13.55 8.04 20.44
N PHE A 377 -13.66 7.98 19.13
CA PHE A 377 -14.71 8.65 18.37
C PHE A 377 -15.93 7.75 18.26
N VAL A 378 -17.09 8.27 18.65
CA VAL A 378 -18.37 7.56 18.60
C VAL A 378 -19.24 8.19 17.53
N THR A 379 -19.73 7.38 16.60
CA THR A 379 -20.61 7.82 15.51
C THR A 379 -21.91 7.02 15.50
N ARG A 380 -22.97 7.57 14.93
CA ARG A 380 -24.25 6.87 14.73
C ARG A 380 -24.59 6.90 13.24
N GLY A 381 -24.87 5.73 12.65
CA GLY A 381 -25.27 5.62 11.25
C GLY A 381 -24.15 5.94 10.23
N ALA A 382 -22.89 6.05 10.67
CA ALA A 382 -21.73 6.36 9.83
C ALA A 382 -21.20 5.15 9.03
N VAL A 383 -21.68 3.94 9.34
CA VAL A 383 -21.32 2.71 8.62
C VAL A 383 -22.58 1.94 8.24
N SER A 384 -22.53 1.25 7.10
CA SER A 384 -23.58 0.32 6.69
C SER A 384 -23.48 -0.96 7.50
N VAL A 385 -24.60 -1.42 8.05
CA VAL A 385 -24.73 -2.73 8.72
C VAL A 385 -25.81 -3.51 7.97
N ASP A 386 -25.57 -4.80 7.71
CA ASP A 386 -26.49 -5.70 7.00
C ASP A 386 -26.93 -5.22 5.61
N GLY A 387 -26.05 -4.50 4.88
CA GLY A 387 -26.38 -3.96 3.55
C GLY A 387 -27.34 -2.75 3.57
N GLY A 388 -27.60 -2.18 4.75
CA GLY A 388 -28.38 -0.95 4.89
C GLY A 388 -27.66 0.29 4.35
N ALA A 389 -28.39 1.37 4.11
CA ALA A 389 -27.79 2.63 3.72
C ALA A 389 -27.01 3.27 4.89
N VAL A 390 -25.91 3.98 4.57
CA VAL A 390 -25.23 4.85 5.54
C VAL A 390 -26.13 6.04 5.83
N GLY A 391 -26.52 6.21 7.09
CA GLY A 391 -27.47 7.25 7.51
C GLY A 391 -26.81 8.61 7.68
N ASP A 392 -25.53 8.65 8.05
CA ASP A 392 -24.74 9.86 8.27
C ASP A 392 -23.43 9.81 7.47
N LEU A 393 -23.48 10.35 6.24
CA LEU A 393 -22.34 10.42 5.34
C LEU A 393 -21.26 11.40 5.82
N ALA A 394 -21.65 12.45 6.56
CA ALA A 394 -20.71 13.41 7.08
C ALA A 394 -19.89 12.81 8.22
N ALA A 395 -20.51 12.10 9.16
CA ALA A 395 -19.79 11.37 10.21
C ALA A 395 -18.97 10.18 9.66
N ALA A 396 -19.41 9.60 8.52
CA ALA A 396 -18.64 8.53 7.85
C ALA A 396 -17.26 9.00 7.37
N SER A 397 -17.09 10.29 7.03
CA SER A 397 -15.79 10.85 6.64
C SER A 397 -14.76 10.82 7.76
N VAL A 398 -15.20 10.97 9.02
CA VAL A 398 -14.34 10.89 10.20
C VAL A 398 -13.79 9.48 10.40
N TRP A 399 -14.54 8.45 10.07
CA TRP A 399 -14.06 7.06 10.08
C TRP A 399 -12.85 6.85 9.16
N GLY A 400 -12.87 7.47 7.99
CA GLY A 400 -11.75 7.40 7.05
C GLY A 400 -10.47 8.08 7.57
N LEU A 401 -10.63 9.13 8.40
CA LEU A 401 -9.50 9.84 8.99
C LEU A 401 -8.91 9.11 10.20
N VAL A 402 -9.76 8.53 11.07
CA VAL A 402 -9.36 7.99 12.39
C VAL A 402 -8.86 6.55 12.28
N ARG A 403 -9.15 5.85 11.20
CA ARG A 403 -8.75 4.46 10.92
C ARG A 403 -7.32 4.39 10.43
#